data_10572f1e685d747760d9b3423d423de8
#
_entry.id   10572f1e685d747760d9b3423d423de8
#
_cell.length_a   1.000
_cell.length_b   1.000
_cell.length_c   1.000
_cell.angle_alpha   90.00
_cell.angle_beta   90.00
_cell.angle_gamma   90.00
#
_symmetry.space_group_name_H-M   'P 1'
#
loop_
_entity.id
_entity.type
_entity.pdbx_description
1 polymer ?
#
loop_
_entity_poly.entity_id
_entity_poly.type
_entity_poly.pdbx_seq_one_letter_code
_entity_poly.pdbx_strand_id
1 'polypeptide(L)'
;MAAYTIVHLDDFERPFPKWALARKGLGLTSFGMNVVELPPGETIPEHSEVESDQEEVFVVLSGDATLVIDGEDHPAPAGTFVRLDPEPRRTVVNRGDGVTTVLIVSAPRTSGYQPLPWA
;
A
#
# COMPACT_ATOMS: atom_id res chain seq x y z
N MET A 1 14.01 16.59 19.78
CA MET A 1 13.30 15.79 18.74
C MET A 1 14.18 14.61 18.35
N ALA A 2 13.65 13.42 18.35
CA ALA A 2 14.43 12.25 17.94
C ALA A 2 14.61 12.23 16.42
N ALA A 3 15.76 11.72 15.98
CA ALA A 3 16.07 11.57 14.55
C ALA A 3 15.48 10.28 13.96
N TYR A 4 14.75 9.52 14.75
CA TYR A 4 14.15 8.24 14.33
C TYR A 4 12.84 7.99 15.08
N THR A 5 12.03 7.11 14.52
CA THR A 5 10.78 6.64 15.14
C THR A 5 10.68 5.13 14.97
N ILE A 6 10.31 4.43 16.04
CA ILE A 6 10.11 2.97 16.03
C ILE A 6 8.69 2.69 16.49
N VAL A 7 7.88 2.04 15.64
CA VAL A 7 6.48 1.72 15.96
C VAL A 7 6.18 0.31 15.46
N HIS A 8 5.55 -0.49 16.31
CA HIS A 8 5.05 -1.79 15.90
C HIS A 8 3.72 -1.63 15.14
N LEU A 9 3.46 -2.51 14.19
CA LEU A 9 2.25 -2.50 13.37
C LEU A 9 0.96 -2.34 14.20
N ASP A 10 0.89 -3.03 15.34
CA ASP A 10 -0.31 -3.02 16.18
C ASP A 10 -0.56 -1.68 16.89
N ASP A 11 0.44 -0.80 16.92
CA ASP A 11 0.37 0.48 17.63
C ASP A 11 0.06 1.66 16.70
N PHE A 12 -0.06 1.43 15.40
CA PHE A 12 -0.49 2.48 14.47
C PHE A 12 -1.97 2.84 14.70
N GLU A 13 -2.28 4.11 14.55
CA GLU A 13 -3.66 4.59 14.56
C GLU A 13 -4.45 3.94 13.43
N ARG A 14 -5.68 3.51 13.74
CA ARG A 14 -6.60 2.84 12.80
C ARG A 14 -7.95 3.52 12.85
N PRO A 15 -8.13 4.65 12.13
CA PRO A 15 -9.44 5.33 12.09
C PRO A 15 -10.51 4.45 11.44
N PHE A 16 -10.06 3.57 10.53
CA PHE A 16 -10.87 2.48 9.96
C PHE A 16 -10.15 1.17 10.30
N PRO A 17 -10.86 0.14 10.79
CA PRO A 17 -10.19 -1.06 11.34
C PRO A 17 -9.16 -1.71 10.43
N LYS A 18 -9.36 -1.67 9.11
CA LYS A 18 -8.45 -2.27 8.14
C LYS A 18 -7.27 -1.40 7.72
N TRP A 19 -7.24 -0.11 8.12
CA TRP A 19 -6.18 0.82 7.71
C TRP A 19 -5.28 1.17 8.89
N ALA A 20 -4.03 0.76 8.83
CA ALA A 20 -2.99 1.18 9.78
C ALA A 20 -2.21 2.34 9.18
N LEU A 21 -2.25 3.51 9.81
CA LEU A 21 -1.68 4.74 9.29
C LEU A 21 -0.18 4.81 9.57
N ALA A 22 0.61 4.10 8.78
CA ALA A 22 2.05 3.97 9.01
C ALA A 22 2.80 5.29 8.77
N ARG A 23 2.50 6.01 7.67
CA ARG A 23 3.14 7.30 7.41
C ARG A 23 2.96 8.26 8.58
N LYS A 24 1.72 8.38 9.07
CA LYS A 24 1.40 9.28 10.17
C LYS A 24 2.10 8.85 11.46
N GLY A 25 2.03 7.57 11.79
CA GLY A 25 2.64 7.05 13.02
C GLY A 25 4.16 7.13 13.03
N LEU A 26 4.80 7.00 11.87
CA LEU A 26 6.26 7.14 11.74
C LEU A 26 6.72 8.59 11.59
N GLY A 27 5.81 9.50 11.24
CA GLY A 27 6.17 10.88 10.96
C GLY A 27 6.90 11.06 9.64
N LEU A 28 6.62 10.20 8.64
CA LEU A 28 7.25 10.29 7.32
C LEU A 28 6.79 11.55 6.59
N THR A 29 7.72 12.21 5.92
CA THR A 29 7.45 13.40 5.12
C THR A 29 7.79 13.21 3.64
N SER A 30 8.54 12.18 3.28
CA SER A 30 9.08 12.02 1.93
C SER A 30 8.24 11.13 1.02
N PHE A 31 7.45 10.23 1.59
CA PHE A 31 6.59 9.32 0.84
C PHE A 31 5.43 8.83 1.69
N GLY A 32 4.40 8.32 1.04
CA GLY A 32 3.24 7.73 1.70
C GLY A 32 3.47 6.26 2.05
N MET A 33 2.88 5.83 3.16
CA MET A 33 2.94 4.43 3.58
C MET A 33 1.74 4.10 4.45
N ASN A 34 1.02 3.05 4.10
CA ASN A 34 -0.05 2.50 4.93
C ASN A 34 0.01 0.98 4.88
N VAL A 35 -0.54 0.35 5.89
CA VAL A 35 -0.75 -1.09 5.90
C VAL A 35 -2.24 -1.36 5.93
N VAL A 36 -2.70 -2.22 5.03
CA VAL A 36 -4.11 -2.62 4.95
C VAL A 36 -4.22 -4.08 5.38
N GLU A 37 -5.12 -4.34 6.31
CA GLU A 37 -5.42 -5.69 6.75
C GLU A 37 -6.87 -5.99 6.36
N LEU A 38 -7.05 -6.85 5.34
CA LEU A 38 -8.35 -7.16 4.77
C LEU A 38 -8.86 -8.49 5.29
N PRO A 39 -9.97 -8.51 6.04
CA PRO A 39 -10.69 -9.74 6.29
C PRO A 39 -11.19 -10.39 4.99
N PRO A 40 -11.55 -11.69 5.02
CA PRO A 40 -12.09 -12.36 3.84
C PRO A 40 -13.27 -11.59 3.22
N GLY A 41 -13.25 -11.46 1.91
CA GLY A 41 -14.31 -10.81 1.14
C GLY A 41 -14.22 -9.28 1.08
N GLU A 42 -13.32 -8.66 1.83
CA GLU A 42 -13.23 -7.20 1.84
C GLU A 42 -12.27 -6.65 0.80
N THR A 43 -12.43 -5.38 0.52
CA THR A 43 -11.68 -4.63 -0.50
C THR A 43 -11.41 -3.22 0.02
N ILE A 44 -10.48 -2.52 -0.62
CA ILE A 44 -10.33 -1.07 -0.45
C ILE A 44 -11.11 -0.35 -1.56
N PRO A 45 -11.39 0.96 -1.41
CA PRO A 45 -12.04 1.71 -2.50
C PRO A 45 -11.20 1.67 -3.78
N GLU A 46 -11.87 1.40 -4.90
CA GLU A 46 -11.22 1.48 -6.21
C GLU A 46 -10.92 2.95 -6.54
N HIS A 47 -9.70 3.24 -6.98
CA HIS A 47 -9.27 4.61 -7.25
C HIS A 47 -8.10 4.63 -8.25
N SER A 48 -7.81 5.82 -8.76
CA SER A 48 -6.55 6.14 -9.43
C SER A 48 -5.81 7.19 -8.61
N GLU A 49 -4.57 7.48 -8.98
CA GLU A 49 -3.75 8.47 -8.28
C GLU A 49 -3.39 9.66 -9.20
N VAL A 50 -4.21 9.91 -10.22
CA VAL A 50 -3.94 10.99 -11.19
C VAL A 50 -3.93 12.38 -10.54
N GLU A 51 -4.80 12.62 -9.56
CA GLU A 51 -4.89 13.94 -8.92
C GLU A 51 -3.63 14.30 -8.14
N SER A 52 -3.03 13.32 -7.47
CA SER A 52 -1.80 13.51 -6.68
C SER A 52 -0.53 13.10 -7.41
N ASP A 53 -0.65 12.58 -8.64
CA ASP A 53 0.45 12.09 -9.47
C ASP A 53 1.34 11.08 -8.74
N GLN A 54 0.72 10.19 -7.95
CA GLN A 54 1.44 9.21 -7.14
C GLN A 54 1.74 7.94 -7.93
N GLU A 55 3.00 7.54 -7.90
CA GLU A 55 3.39 6.17 -8.20
C GLU A 55 3.23 5.36 -6.92
N GLU A 56 2.60 4.19 -7.01
CA GLU A 56 2.36 3.33 -5.86
C GLU A 56 2.97 1.94 -6.04
N VAL A 57 3.36 1.35 -4.91
CA VAL A 57 3.72 -0.07 -4.85
C VAL A 57 2.86 -0.74 -3.80
N PHE A 58 2.19 -1.83 -4.19
CA PHE A 58 1.46 -2.71 -3.28
C PHE A 58 2.33 -3.94 -3.05
N VAL A 59 2.58 -4.27 -1.79
CA VAL A 59 3.35 -5.46 -1.41
C VAL A 59 2.45 -6.34 -0.57
N VAL A 60 2.15 -7.53 -1.07
CA VAL A 60 1.36 -8.50 -0.30
C VAL A 60 2.28 -9.19 0.70
N LEU A 61 2.13 -8.83 1.97
CA LEU A 61 2.98 -9.34 3.05
C LEU A 61 2.55 -10.72 3.52
N SER A 62 1.24 -10.97 3.56
CA SER A 62 0.69 -12.26 3.99
C SER A 62 -0.70 -12.47 3.41
N GLY A 63 -1.13 -13.72 3.34
CA GLY A 63 -2.41 -14.09 2.77
C GLY A 63 -2.37 -14.17 1.24
N ASP A 64 -3.55 -14.18 0.63
CA ASP A 64 -3.73 -14.18 -0.81
C ASP A 64 -4.56 -12.96 -1.21
N ALA A 65 -4.03 -12.16 -2.11
CA ALA A 65 -4.74 -11.00 -2.62
C ALA A 65 -5.05 -11.19 -4.11
N THR A 66 -6.02 -10.41 -4.58
CA THR A 66 -6.25 -10.20 -6.01
C THR A 66 -6.17 -8.69 -6.24
N LEU A 67 -5.23 -8.26 -7.07
CA LEU A 67 -5.19 -6.88 -7.55
C LEU A 67 -6.13 -6.77 -8.74
N VAL A 68 -7.08 -5.83 -8.67
CA VAL A 68 -7.96 -5.53 -9.78
C VAL A 68 -7.48 -4.22 -10.40
N ILE A 69 -6.95 -4.30 -11.62
CA ILE A 69 -6.33 -3.16 -12.31
C ILE A 69 -7.10 -2.92 -13.60
N ASP A 70 -7.75 -1.77 -13.72
CA ASP A 70 -8.62 -1.42 -14.84
C ASP A 70 -9.65 -2.53 -15.11
N GLY A 71 -10.22 -3.10 -14.04
CA GLY A 71 -11.22 -4.17 -14.12
C GLY A 71 -10.66 -5.55 -14.39
N GLU A 72 -9.36 -5.74 -14.51
CA GLU A 72 -8.73 -7.03 -14.77
C GLU A 72 -8.14 -7.61 -13.49
N ASP A 73 -8.46 -8.87 -13.20
CA ASP A 73 -7.98 -9.58 -12.01
C ASP A 73 -6.56 -10.10 -12.20
N HIS A 74 -5.72 -9.84 -11.21
CA HIS A 74 -4.33 -10.33 -11.16
C HIS A 74 -4.10 -11.03 -9.81
N PRO A 75 -3.92 -12.36 -9.80
CA PRO A 75 -3.59 -13.05 -8.55
C PRO A 75 -2.28 -12.49 -7.95
N ALA A 76 -2.30 -12.24 -6.66
CA ALA A 76 -1.18 -11.65 -5.94
C ALA A 76 -1.01 -12.35 -4.58
N PRO A 77 -0.43 -13.56 -4.57
CA PRO A 77 -0.11 -14.25 -3.31
C PRO A 77 0.95 -13.49 -2.52
N ALA A 78 1.14 -13.88 -1.25
CA ALA A 78 2.16 -13.31 -0.38
C ALA A 78 3.52 -13.26 -1.09
N GLY A 79 4.21 -12.13 -0.99
CA GLY A 79 5.49 -11.90 -1.67
C GLY A 79 5.35 -11.21 -3.03
N THR A 80 4.14 -10.92 -3.49
CA THR A 80 3.92 -10.21 -4.76
C THR A 80 4.10 -8.71 -4.56
N PHE A 81 4.84 -8.08 -5.47
CA PHE A 81 5.03 -6.64 -5.56
C PHE A 81 4.34 -6.13 -6.83
N VAL A 82 3.53 -5.09 -6.70
CA VAL A 82 2.82 -4.50 -7.82
C VAL A 82 3.13 -3.01 -7.88
N ARG A 83 3.82 -2.57 -8.94
CA ARG A 83 4.03 -1.14 -9.19
C ARG A 83 2.89 -0.62 -10.06
N LEU A 84 2.34 0.52 -9.69
CA LEU A 84 1.25 1.17 -10.42
C LEU A 84 1.61 2.63 -10.69
N ASP A 85 1.52 3.00 -11.96
CA ASP A 85 1.53 4.40 -12.37
C ASP A 85 0.25 5.09 -11.85
N PRO A 86 0.19 6.43 -11.86
CA PRO A 86 -1.01 7.12 -11.36
C PRO A 86 -2.30 6.78 -12.11
N GLU A 87 -2.23 6.53 -13.41
CA GLU A 87 -3.39 6.44 -14.29
C GLU A 87 -4.30 5.23 -14.09
N PRO A 88 -3.80 3.99 -13.96
CA PRO A 88 -4.69 2.84 -13.83
C PRO A 88 -5.58 2.94 -12.59
N ARG A 89 -6.84 2.56 -12.73
CA ARG A 89 -7.72 2.36 -11.58
C ARG A 89 -7.35 1.04 -10.92
N ARG A 90 -7.27 1.06 -9.60
CA ARG A 90 -6.84 -0.12 -8.85
C ARG A 90 -7.64 -0.32 -7.58
N THR A 91 -7.77 -1.56 -7.21
CA THR A 91 -8.16 -1.98 -5.86
C THR A 91 -7.52 -3.34 -5.55
N VAL A 92 -7.53 -3.70 -4.28
CA VAL A 92 -7.12 -5.02 -3.82
C VAL A 92 -8.29 -5.68 -3.13
N VAL A 93 -8.50 -6.96 -3.42
CA VAL A 93 -9.61 -7.76 -2.88
C VAL A 93 -9.03 -8.97 -2.18
N ASN A 94 -9.56 -9.30 -1.02
CA ASN A 94 -9.27 -10.56 -0.35
C ASN A 94 -10.36 -11.57 -0.68
N ARG A 95 -10.07 -12.51 -1.58
CA ARG A 95 -10.99 -13.60 -1.96
C ARG A 95 -10.67 -14.92 -1.26
N GLY A 96 -9.71 -14.90 -0.33
CA GLY A 96 -9.34 -16.08 0.44
C GLY A 96 -10.12 -16.22 1.74
N ASP A 97 -9.67 -17.15 2.58
CA ASP A 97 -10.35 -17.54 3.84
C ASP A 97 -9.77 -16.81 5.04
N GLY A 98 -8.54 -16.35 4.95
CA GLY A 98 -7.82 -15.67 6.04
C GLY A 98 -7.63 -14.19 5.77
N VAL A 99 -6.99 -13.51 6.72
CA VAL A 99 -6.67 -12.09 6.58
C VAL A 99 -5.54 -11.92 5.57
N THR A 100 -5.65 -10.91 4.70
CA THR A 100 -4.59 -10.51 3.79
C THR A 100 -4.01 -9.18 4.25
N THR A 101 -2.69 -9.11 4.38
CA THR A 101 -1.98 -7.90 4.78
C THR A 101 -1.19 -7.34 3.60
N VAL A 102 -1.45 -6.07 3.28
CA VAL A 102 -0.83 -5.39 2.14
C VAL A 102 -0.17 -4.10 2.61
N LEU A 103 1.10 -3.94 2.26
CA LEU A 103 1.82 -2.68 2.45
C LEU A 103 1.65 -1.85 1.18
N ILE A 104 1.29 -0.58 1.35
CA ILE A 104 1.14 0.37 0.24
C ILE A 104 2.12 1.51 0.46
N VAL A 105 2.98 1.73 -0.53
CA VAL A 105 3.97 2.81 -0.51
C VAL A 105 3.74 3.69 -1.73
N SER A 106 3.80 5.00 -1.56
CA SER A 106 3.55 5.93 -2.66
C SER A 106 4.43 7.18 -2.56
N ALA A 107 4.76 7.73 -3.73
CA ALA A 107 5.42 9.02 -3.84
C ALA A 107 5.05 9.66 -5.18
N PRO A 108 5.01 11.01 -5.25
CA PRO A 108 4.81 11.67 -6.53
C PRO A 108 5.95 11.35 -7.49
N ARG A 109 5.65 11.23 -8.79
CA ARG A 109 6.70 11.03 -9.80
C ARG A 109 7.70 12.18 -9.85
N THR A 110 7.33 13.33 -9.30
CA THR A 110 8.16 14.53 -9.19
C THR A 110 8.95 14.59 -7.87
N SER A 111 9.04 13.48 -7.14
CA SER A 111 9.68 13.44 -5.82
C SER A 111 11.16 13.85 -5.82
N GLY A 112 11.84 13.75 -6.97
CA GLY A 112 13.27 14.02 -7.04
C GLY A 112 14.15 12.88 -6.52
N TYR A 113 13.57 11.69 -6.31
CA TYR A 113 14.33 10.53 -5.90
C TYR A 113 15.43 10.21 -6.91
N GLN A 114 16.64 9.98 -6.41
CA GLN A 114 17.78 9.60 -7.22
C GLN A 114 18.33 8.27 -6.72
N PRO A 115 18.20 7.20 -7.51
CA PRO A 115 18.71 5.89 -7.11
C PRO A 115 20.23 5.89 -7.04
N LEU A 116 20.77 5.05 -6.17
CA LEU A 116 22.20 4.73 -6.18
C LEU A 116 22.54 4.01 -7.49
N PRO A 117 23.80 4.12 -8.00
CA PRO A 117 24.14 3.55 -9.31
C PRO A 117 23.90 2.04 -9.44
N TRP A 118 23.90 1.32 -8.32
CA TRP A 118 23.69 -0.15 -8.30
C TRP A 118 22.26 -0.56 -7.95
N ALA A 119 21.38 0.38 -7.62
CA ALA A 119 20.03 0.08 -7.12
C ALA A 119 18.94 0.62 -8.02
#